data_aebf45fbe4e06bdda962edfaa62a67b7
#
_entry.id   aebf45fbe4e06bdda962edfaa62a67b7
#
_cell.length_a   1.000
_cell.length_b   1.000
_cell.length_c   1.000
_cell.angle_alpha   90.00
_cell.angle_beta   90.00
_cell.angle_gamma   90.00
#
_symmetry.space_group_name_H-M   'P 1'
#
loop_
_entity.id
_entity.type
_entity.pdbx_description
1 polymer ?
#
loop_
_entity_poly.entity_id
_entity_poly.type
_entity_poly.pdbx_seq_one_letter_code
_entity_poly.pdbx_strand_id
1 'polypeptide(L)'
;MNGILSFIMSATPLRMVSSMATRDVLAELALQFQRITSQPVSPEAAGGVDVARRVHAGESMDVVVLASDAIDKLTAEGKVLAGSRVDIVKSGVAVAVRAGAPRPVINSEESVKRAVLAAKTLSYSTGPSGVYLEKMFERWGILADIRNRIVVPPPGVAVALLVADGRAELGFQQLSELINRPGVEVIGPLPPAIQSLTIFSGGITAACSQPEAARGLLAYLASSAASDVKLRYGLHPA
;
A
#
# COMPACT_ATOMS: atom_id res chain seq x y z
N MET A 1 46.21 -8.81 31.41
CA MET A 1 44.74 -8.87 31.25
C MET A 1 44.36 -7.80 30.22
N ASN A 2 44.34 -8.16 28.94
CA ASN A 2 43.92 -7.26 27.87
C ASN A 2 42.43 -7.52 27.57
N GLY A 3 41.58 -6.61 28.03
CA GLY A 3 40.16 -6.61 27.67
C GLY A 3 40.00 -6.16 26.20
N ILE A 4 39.69 -7.09 25.31
CA ILE A 4 39.24 -6.80 23.97
C ILE A 4 37.81 -6.27 24.08
N LEU A 5 37.65 -4.95 24.11
CA LEU A 5 36.38 -4.28 23.87
C LEU A 5 36.01 -4.55 22.41
N SER A 6 35.20 -5.59 22.16
CA SER A 6 34.56 -5.82 20.90
C SER A 6 33.60 -4.65 20.66
N PHE A 7 34.00 -3.67 19.88
CA PHE A 7 33.11 -2.68 19.28
C PHE A 7 32.16 -3.43 18.36
N ILE A 8 30.98 -3.78 18.83
CA ILE A 8 29.87 -4.18 17.97
C ILE A 8 29.51 -2.91 17.20
N MET A 9 30.07 -2.74 16.01
CA MET A 9 29.60 -1.70 15.08
C MET A 9 28.15 -2.05 14.74
N SER A 10 27.21 -1.31 15.30
CA SER A 10 25.79 -1.42 14.91
C SER A 10 25.71 -1.11 13.42
N ALA A 11 25.21 -2.06 12.65
CA ALA A 11 24.99 -1.85 11.22
C ALA A 11 24.10 -0.63 10.99
N THR A 12 24.44 0.19 10.01
CA THR A 12 23.60 1.34 9.62
C THR A 12 22.24 0.86 9.16
N PRO A 13 21.13 1.39 9.67
CA PRO A 13 19.79 0.97 9.27
C PRO A 13 19.55 1.17 7.77
N LEU A 14 18.97 0.18 7.10
CA LEU A 14 18.41 0.35 5.77
C LEU A 14 17.19 1.26 5.84
N ARG A 15 17.20 2.34 5.09
CA ARG A 15 16.06 3.25 4.97
C ARG A 15 15.10 2.73 3.90
N MET A 16 13.93 2.28 4.30
CA MET A 16 12.89 1.77 3.41
C MET A 16 11.71 2.72 3.41
N VAL A 17 11.28 3.18 2.23
CA VAL A 17 10.08 4.00 2.06
C VAL A 17 9.04 3.25 1.24
N SER A 18 7.77 3.36 1.62
CA SER A 18 6.69 2.63 0.94
C SER A 18 5.40 3.44 0.80
N SER A 19 4.52 2.95 -0.07
CA SER A 19 3.13 3.42 -0.08
C SER A 19 2.37 3.00 1.18
N MET A 20 1.29 3.72 1.49
CA MET A 20 0.44 3.42 2.66
C MET A 20 -0.15 2.02 2.62
N ALA A 21 -0.43 1.48 1.43
CA ALA A 21 -1.01 0.14 1.26
C ALA A 21 -0.13 -1.00 1.80
N THR A 22 1.18 -0.78 1.89
CA THR A 22 2.15 -1.78 2.37
C THR A 22 2.76 -1.43 3.72
N ARG A 23 2.36 -0.31 4.34
CA ARG A 23 2.94 0.22 5.58
C ARG A 23 3.05 -0.82 6.69
N ASP A 24 1.92 -1.39 7.08
CA ASP A 24 1.84 -2.20 8.29
C ASP A 24 2.52 -3.57 8.09
N VAL A 25 2.35 -4.19 6.93
CA VAL A 25 3.02 -5.45 6.61
C VAL A 25 4.54 -5.28 6.53
N LEU A 26 5.02 -4.19 5.91
CA LEU A 26 6.45 -3.94 5.79
C LEU A 26 7.08 -3.57 7.14
N ALA A 27 6.36 -2.89 8.03
CA ALA A 27 6.83 -2.63 9.38
C ALA A 27 7.06 -3.93 10.17
N GLU A 28 6.12 -4.88 10.11
CA GLU A 28 6.29 -6.19 10.76
C GLU A 28 7.40 -7.01 10.12
N LEU A 29 7.44 -7.09 8.78
CA LEU A 29 8.47 -7.85 8.06
C LEU A 29 9.87 -7.27 8.26
N ALA A 30 10.02 -5.96 8.36
CA ALA A 30 11.29 -5.30 8.70
C ALA A 30 11.81 -5.74 10.07
N LEU A 31 10.94 -5.80 11.08
CA LEU A 31 11.31 -6.31 12.40
C LEU A 31 11.70 -7.78 12.38
N GLN A 32 11.01 -8.62 11.58
CA GLN A 32 11.37 -10.03 11.45
C GLN A 32 12.71 -10.19 10.72
N PHE A 33 12.93 -9.45 9.63
CA PHE A 33 14.22 -9.44 8.92
C PHE A 33 15.37 -9.05 9.83
N GLN A 34 15.21 -7.98 10.62
CA GLN A 34 16.22 -7.55 11.59
C GLN A 34 16.54 -8.63 12.61
N ARG A 35 15.55 -9.38 13.12
CA ARG A 35 15.77 -10.48 14.07
C ARG A 35 16.57 -11.63 13.47
N ILE A 36 16.37 -11.91 12.18
CA ILE A 36 17.02 -13.04 11.49
C ILE A 36 18.45 -12.68 11.06
N THR A 37 18.66 -11.43 10.60
CA THR A 37 19.93 -11.02 9.97
C THR A 37 20.79 -10.09 10.80
N SER A 38 20.26 -9.54 11.90
CA SER A 38 20.84 -8.43 12.66
C SER A 38 21.02 -7.12 11.87
N GLN A 39 20.51 -7.03 10.63
CA GLN A 39 20.50 -5.82 9.84
C GLN A 39 19.30 -4.95 10.20
N PRO A 40 19.49 -3.75 10.78
CA PRO A 40 18.38 -2.86 11.11
C PRO A 40 17.69 -2.34 9.85
N VAL A 41 16.37 -2.16 9.91
CA VAL A 41 15.58 -1.54 8.85
C VAL A 41 14.72 -0.44 9.47
N SER A 42 14.72 0.74 8.86
CA SER A 42 13.88 1.88 9.23
C SER A 42 12.79 2.07 8.18
N PRO A 43 11.59 1.49 8.38
CA PRO A 43 10.49 1.64 7.45
C PRO A 43 9.76 2.96 7.66
N GLU A 44 9.42 3.63 6.55
CA GLU A 44 8.58 4.81 6.48
C GLU A 44 7.50 4.60 5.43
N ALA A 45 6.33 5.21 5.59
CA ALA A 45 5.26 5.16 4.59
C ALA A 45 4.60 6.53 4.39
N ALA A 46 4.27 6.81 3.12
CA ALA A 46 3.53 8.00 2.72
C ALA A 46 2.62 7.69 1.52
N GLY A 47 1.91 8.68 1.00
CA GLY A 47 1.17 8.52 -0.26
C GLY A 47 2.09 8.09 -1.39
N GLY A 48 1.68 7.11 -2.22
CA GLY A 48 2.55 6.55 -3.26
C GLY A 48 3.09 7.60 -4.24
N VAL A 49 2.29 8.60 -4.58
CA VAL A 49 2.72 9.73 -5.43
C VAL A 49 3.79 10.58 -4.74
N ASP A 50 3.65 10.82 -3.43
CA ASP A 50 4.62 11.56 -2.65
C ASP A 50 5.95 10.80 -2.52
N VAL A 51 5.87 9.50 -2.24
CA VAL A 51 7.06 8.62 -2.20
C VAL A 51 7.80 8.64 -3.54
N ALA A 52 7.08 8.46 -4.66
CA ALA A 52 7.69 8.51 -5.99
C ALA A 52 8.38 9.85 -6.25
N ARG A 53 7.77 10.96 -5.86
CA ARG A 53 8.34 12.31 -5.98
C ARG A 53 9.62 12.46 -5.15
N ARG A 54 9.66 11.96 -3.92
CA ARG A 54 10.82 12.00 -3.02
C ARG A 54 11.99 11.20 -3.59
N VAL A 55 11.73 9.99 -4.08
CA VAL A 55 12.74 9.15 -4.75
C VAL A 55 13.24 9.81 -6.03
N HIS A 56 12.34 10.38 -6.85
CA HIS A 56 12.74 11.13 -8.05
C HIS A 56 13.66 12.32 -7.72
N ALA A 57 13.39 13.02 -6.61
CA ALA A 57 14.22 14.12 -6.11
C ALA A 57 15.59 13.67 -5.56
N GLY A 58 15.84 12.35 -5.45
CA GLY A 58 17.11 11.81 -4.96
C GLY A 58 17.24 11.83 -3.44
N GLU A 59 16.12 11.82 -2.71
CA GLU A 59 16.17 11.67 -1.26
C GLU A 59 16.89 10.38 -0.87
N SER A 60 17.74 10.44 0.15
CA SER A 60 18.54 9.30 0.59
C SER A 60 17.68 8.20 1.18
N MET A 61 17.36 7.21 0.37
CA MET A 61 16.63 5.98 0.69
C MET A 61 17.38 4.80 0.10
N ASP A 62 17.31 3.62 0.73
CA ASP A 62 17.95 2.41 0.22
C ASP A 62 16.97 1.56 -0.58
N VAL A 63 15.75 1.39 -0.07
CA VAL A 63 14.69 0.58 -0.68
C VAL A 63 13.41 1.40 -0.81
N VAL A 64 12.77 1.29 -1.96
CA VAL A 64 11.44 1.86 -2.22
C VAL A 64 10.45 0.75 -2.56
N VAL A 65 9.22 0.82 -2.00
CA VAL A 65 8.12 -0.13 -2.31
C VAL A 65 6.88 0.65 -2.74
N LEU A 66 6.51 0.49 -4.00
CA LEU A 66 5.38 1.19 -4.63
C LEU A 66 4.59 0.24 -5.54
N ALA A 67 3.50 0.72 -6.14
CA ALA A 67 2.87 0.02 -7.25
C ALA A 67 3.88 -0.22 -8.37
N SER A 68 3.79 -1.36 -9.03
CA SER A 68 4.80 -1.85 -9.98
C SER A 68 5.09 -0.88 -11.11
N ASP A 69 4.07 -0.22 -11.64
CA ASP A 69 4.19 0.80 -12.70
C ASP A 69 5.01 2.03 -12.24
N ALA A 70 4.87 2.42 -10.97
CA ALA A 70 5.67 3.50 -10.39
C ALA A 70 7.15 3.09 -10.22
N ILE A 71 7.41 1.84 -9.84
CA ILE A 71 8.80 1.30 -9.79
C ILE A 71 9.40 1.25 -11.19
N ASP A 72 8.64 0.78 -12.20
CA ASP A 72 9.10 0.74 -13.58
C ASP A 72 9.45 2.13 -14.12
N LYS A 73 8.61 3.13 -13.82
CA LYS A 73 8.88 4.52 -14.18
C LYS A 73 10.15 5.05 -13.52
N LEU A 74 10.31 4.86 -12.21
CA LEU A 74 11.52 5.27 -11.49
C LEU A 74 12.77 4.55 -12.00
N THR A 75 12.64 3.29 -12.43
CA THR A 75 13.75 2.53 -13.05
C THR A 75 14.11 3.11 -14.40
N ALA A 76 13.13 3.43 -15.25
CA ALA A 76 13.38 4.08 -16.55
C ALA A 76 14.04 5.46 -16.41
N GLU A 77 13.75 6.17 -15.31
CA GLU A 77 14.34 7.47 -14.97
C GLU A 77 15.73 7.34 -14.27
N GLY A 78 16.24 6.12 -14.08
CA GLY A 78 17.52 5.86 -13.41
C GLY A 78 17.51 6.14 -11.90
N LYS A 79 16.31 6.24 -11.27
CA LYS A 79 16.16 6.48 -9.83
C LYS A 79 16.07 5.21 -9.01
N VAL A 80 15.77 4.09 -9.66
CA VAL A 80 15.84 2.73 -9.14
C VAL A 80 16.79 1.93 -10.00
N LEU A 81 17.64 1.11 -9.38
CA LEU A 81 18.64 0.31 -10.08
C LEU A 81 17.98 -0.71 -11.01
N ALA A 82 18.38 -0.74 -12.26
CA ALA A 82 17.90 -1.71 -13.23
C ALA A 82 18.14 -3.16 -12.73
N GLY A 83 17.14 -4.03 -12.90
CA GLY A 83 17.21 -5.42 -12.44
C GLY A 83 17.05 -5.62 -10.93
N SER A 84 16.82 -4.56 -10.14
CA SER A 84 16.56 -4.68 -8.70
C SER A 84 15.08 -4.83 -8.34
N ARG A 85 14.16 -4.67 -9.29
CA ARG A 85 12.73 -4.80 -9.05
C ARG A 85 12.39 -6.23 -8.63
N VAL A 86 11.61 -6.34 -7.55
CA VAL A 86 11.05 -7.59 -7.02
C VAL A 86 9.57 -7.36 -6.68
N ASP A 87 8.69 -8.19 -7.20
CA ASP A 87 7.28 -8.17 -6.85
C ASP A 87 7.08 -8.79 -5.47
N ILE A 88 6.43 -8.06 -4.55
CA ILE A 88 6.36 -8.45 -3.14
C ILE A 88 4.96 -8.95 -2.78
N VAL A 89 3.95 -8.14 -3.06
CA VAL A 89 2.55 -8.42 -2.72
C VAL A 89 1.60 -7.90 -3.79
N LYS A 90 0.40 -8.47 -3.81
CA LYS A 90 -0.73 -7.94 -4.57
C LYS A 90 -1.91 -7.69 -3.63
N SER A 91 -2.66 -6.63 -3.90
CA SER A 91 -3.83 -6.20 -3.15
C SER A 91 -4.98 -5.87 -4.08
N GLY A 92 -6.18 -6.25 -3.69
CA GLY A 92 -7.40 -5.88 -4.38
C GLY A 92 -8.10 -4.69 -3.72
N VAL A 93 -8.96 -4.03 -4.47
CA VAL A 93 -9.86 -3.01 -3.94
C VAL A 93 -10.94 -3.67 -3.11
N ALA A 94 -11.17 -3.15 -1.91
CA ALA A 94 -12.25 -3.57 -1.03
C ALA A 94 -13.20 -2.40 -0.72
N VAL A 95 -14.39 -2.75 -0.27
CA VAL A 95 -15.46 -1.84 0.09
C VAL A 95 -15.68 -1.91 1.59
N ALA A 96 -15.83 -0.77 2.23
CA ALA A 96 -16.06 -0.66 3.66
C ALA A 96 -17.16 0.34 3.99
N VAL A 97 -17.80 0.09 5.13
CA VAL A 97 -18.76 0.98 5.79
C VAL A 97 -18.31 1.23 7.22
N ARG A 98 -18.93 2.20 7.89
CA ARG A 98 -18.74 2.37 9.32
C ARG A 98 -19.24 1.14 10.07
N ALA A 99 -18.51 0.73 11.10
CA ALA A 99 -18.91 -0.40 11.94
C ALA A 99 -20.34 -0.22 12.46
N GLY A 100 -21.18 -1.26 12.26
CA GLY A 100 -22.61 -1.25 12.63
C GLY A 100 -23.53 -0.50 11.66
N ALA A 101 -23.02 0.08 10.58
CA ALA A 101 -23.86 0.67 9.53
C ALA A 101 -24.48 -0.41 8.61
N PRO A 102 -25.58 -0.10 7.89
CA PRO A 102 -26.14 -1.00 6.91
C PRO A 102 -25.11 -1.44 5.87
N ARG A 103 -25.09 -2.74 5.54
CA ARG A 103 -24.18 -3.33 4.58
C ARG A 103 -24.86 -3.44 3.21
N PRO A 104 -24.45 -2.63 2.22
CA PRO A 104 -24.98 -2.79 0.88
C PRO A 104 -24.52 -4.11 0.26
N VAL A 105 -25.35 -4.67 -0.63
CA VAL A 105 -24.98 -5.83 -1.44
C VAL A 105 -23.96 -5.41 -2.50
N ILE A 106 -22.85 -6.13 -2.59
CA ILE A 106 -21.75 -5.84 -3.52
C ILE A 106 -21.27 -7.10 -4.29
N ASN A 107 -22.15 -8.07 -4.52
CA ASN A 107 -21.81 -9.36 -5.11
C ASN A 107 -21.75 -9.38 -6.64
N SER A 108 -22.04 -8.26 -7.30
CA SER A 108 -21.98 -8.09 -8.77
C SER A 108 -21.66 -6.64 -9.12
N GLU A 109 -21.21 -6.39 -10.35
CA GLU A 109 -20.95 -5.04 -10.86
C GLU A 109 -22.19 -4.14 -10.69
N GLU A 110 -23.36 -4.65 -11.05
CA GLU A 110 -24.62 -3.92 -10.94
C GLU A 110 -24.99 -3.60 -9.49
N SER A 111 -24.73 -4.52 -8.55
CA SER A 111 -24.99 -4.27 -7.12
C SER A 111 -24.04 -3.23 -6.54
N VAL A 112 -22.77 -3.22 -6.94
CA VAL A 112 -21.80 -2.16 -6.57
C VAL A 112 -22.24 -0.82 -7.13
N LYS A 113 -22.66 -0.75 -8.42
CA LYS A 113 -23.18 0.48 -9.04
C LYS A 113 -24.37 1.03 -8.26
N ARG A 114 -25.33 0.17 -7.89
CA ARG A 114 -26.49 0.58 -7.07
C ARG A 114 -26.07 1.09 -5.71
N ALA A 115 -25.12 0.43 -5.03
CA ALA A 115 -24.60 0.88 -3.73
C ALA A 115 -23.96 2.26 -3.82
N VAL A 116 -23.15 2.51 -4.86
CA VAL A 116 -22.52 3.81 -5.14
C VAL A 116 -23.59 4.89 -5.40
N LEU A 117 -24.61 4.60 -6.18
CA LEU A 117 -25.70 5.55 -6.48
C LEU A 117 -26.58 5.85 -5.26
N ALA A 118 -26.74 4.89 -4.35
CA ALA A 118 -27.56 5.05 -3.14
C ALA A 118 -26.82 5.77 -2.00
N ALA A 119 -25.49 5.67 -1.92
CA ALA A 119 -24.68 6.26 -0.86
C ALA A 119 -24.76 7.79 -0.88
N LYS A 120 -24.95 8.41 0.28
CA LYS A 120 -24.99 9.88 0.45
C LYS A 120 -23.60 10.50 0.27
N THR A 121 -22.59 9.80 0.74
CA THR A 121 -21.18 10.20 0.61
C THR A 121 -20.32 8.97 0.34
N LEU A 122 -19.29 9.13 -0.49
CA LEU A 122 -18.31 8.08 -0.76
C LEU A 122 -16.90 8.65 -0.74
N SER A 123 -15.94 7.79 -0.42
CA SER A 123 -14.54 8.16 -0.44
C SER A 123 -13.70 7.05 -1.06
N TYR A 124 -12.67 7.45 -1.80
CA TYR A 124 -11.63 6.58 -2.31
C TYR A 124 -10.28 7.31 -2.33
N SER A 125 -9.19 6.55 -2.35
CA SER A 125 -7.84 7.14 -2.32
C SER A 125 -7.51 7.84 -3.63
N THR A 126 -6.50 8.72 -3.61
CA THR A 126 -5.93 9.35 -4.81
C THR A 126 -4.86 8.48 -5.48
N GLY A 127 -4.59 7.28 -4.93
CA GLY A 127 -3.64 6.31 -5.48
C GLY A 127 -4.23 5.45 -6.61
N PRO A 128 -3.53 4.35 -7.00
CA PRO A 128 -3.93 3.50 -8.13
C PRO A 128 -5.37 2.99 -8.06
N SER A 129 -5.84 2.57 -6.87
CA SER A 129 -7.23 2.13 -6.69
C SER A 129 -8.26 3.23 -6.95
N GLY A 130 -7.96 4.47 -6.53
CA GLY A 130 -8.87 5.59 -6.79
C GLY A 130 -8.93 5.96 -8.26
N VAL A 131 -7.80 6.00 -8.95
CA VAL A 131 -7.74 6.23 -10.40
C VAL A 131 -8.55 5.15 -11.15
N TYR A 132 -8.44 3.89 -10.73
CA TYR A 132 -9.24 2.80 -11.30
C TYR A 132 -10.74 3.02 -11.08
N LEU A 133 -11.14 3.36 -9.85
CA LEU A 133 -12.55 3.59 -9.50
C LEU A 133 -13.15 4.76 -10.28
N GLU A 134 -12.43 5.84 -10.43
CA GLU A 134 -12.88 7.00 -11.19
C GLU A 134 -13.17 6.64 -12.65
N LYS A 135 -12.25 5.90 -13.31
CA LYS A 135 -12.47 5.35 -14.65
C LYS A 135 -13.65 4.38 -14.73
N MET A 136 -13.84 3.57 -13.68
CA MET A 136 -14.98 2.66 -13.59
C MET A 136 -16.31 3.43 -13.49
N PHE A 137 -16.37 4.47 -12.68
CA PHE A 137 -17.55 5.33 -12.56
C PHE A 137 -17.83 6.14 -13.83
N GLU A 138 -16.78 6.56 -14.56
CA GLU A 138 -16.90 7.13 -15.90
C GLU A 138 -17.51 6.13 -16.90
N ARG A 139 -16.97 4.91 -16.95
CA ARG A 139 -17.49 3.82 -17.80
C ARG A 139 -18.95 3.51 -17.49
N TRP A 140 -19.37 3.61 -16.24
CA TRP A 140 -20.77 3.42 -15.85
C TRP A 140 -21.66 4.63 -16.16
N GLY A 141 -21.10 5.75 -16.57
CA GLY A 141 -21.81 6.98 -16.87
C GLY A 141 -22.37 7.70 -15.63
N ILE A 142 -21.86 7.40 -14.42
CA ILE A 142 -22.39 7.94 -13.16
C ILE A 142 -21.45 8.93 -12.46
N LEU A 143 -20.24 9.13 -12.97
CA LEU A 143 -19.25 9.99 -12.27
C LEU A 143 -19.78 11.42 -12.07
N ALA A 144 -20.47 11.98 -13.04
CA ALA A 144 -21.06 13.32 -12.93
C ALA A 144 -22.13 13.40 -11.81
N ASP A 145 -22.95 12.35 -11.66
CA ASP A 145 -24.03 12.29 -10.67
C ASP A 145 -23.55 12.13 -9.24
N ILE A 146 -22.37 11.53 -9.05
CA ILE A 146 -21.79 11.26 -7.73
C ILE A 146 -20.70 12.26 -7.32
N ARG A 147 -20.20 13.08 -8.23
CA ARG A 147 -19.01 13.93 -8.03
C ARG A 147 -19.10 14.81 -6.78
N ASN A 148 -20.25 15.41 -6.51
CA ASN A 148 -20.48 16.28 -5.35
C ASN A 148 -20.65 15.50 -4.03
N ARG A 149 -20.71 14.17 -4.09
CA ARG A 149 -20.80 13.27 -2.93
C ARG A 149 -19.46 12.58 -2.60
N ILE A 150 -18.43 12.80 -3.45
CA ILE A 150 -17.11 12.24 -3.24
C ILE A 150 -16.37 13.08 -2.23
N VAL A 151 -16.00 12.47 -1.11
CA VAL A 151 -15.16 13.07 -0.07
C VAL A 151 -13.71 12.62 -0.30
N VAL A 152 -12.92 13.52 -0.89
CA VAL A 152 -11.50 13.25 -1.14
C VAL A 152 -10.73 13.33 0.16
N PRO A 153 -9.98 12.28 0.56
CA PRO A 153 -9.17 12.34 1.77
C PRO A 153 -8.03 13.36 1.60
N PRO A 154 -7.79 14.23 2.59
CA PRO A 154 -6.61 15.08 2.59
C PRO A 154 -5.30 14.26 2.52
N PRO A 155 -4.19 14.84 2.09
CA PRO A 155 -2.89 14.15 2.11
C PRO A 155 -2.59 13.55 3.47
N GLY A 156 -2.16 12.27 3.49
CA GLY A 156 -1.86 11.53 4.72
C GLY A 156 -3.09 11.00 5.51
N VAL A 157 -4.31 11.33 5.10
CA VAL A 157 -5.53 10.82 5.72
C VAL A 157 -6.02 9.58 4.96
N ALA A 158 -6.20 8.47 5.68
CA ALA A 158 -6.73 7.25 5.10
C ALA A 158 -8.25 7.33 4.91
N VAL A 159 -8.77 6.71 3.84
CA VAL A 159 -10.24 6.55 3.63
C VAL A 159 -10.91 5.89 4.83
N ALA A 160 -10.23 4.93 5.48
CA ALA A 160 -10.71 4.28 6.68
C ALA A 160 -11.12 5.26 7.80
N LEU A 161 -10.39 6.36 7.98
CA LEU A 161 -10.75 7.39 8.98
C LEU A 161 -12.03 8.12 8.60
N LEU A 162 -12.21 8.45 7.30
CA LEU A 162 -13.43 9.11 6.84
C LEU A 162 -14.66 8.21 7.01
N VAL A 163 -14.48 6.89 6.81
CA VAL A 163 -15.53 5.90 7.04
C VAL A 163 -15.85 5.76 8.53
N ALA A 164 -14.82 5.60 9.38
CA ALA A 164 -14.99 5.46 10.82
C ALA A 164 -15.69 6.66 11.46
N ASP A 165 -15.35 7.88 11.01
CA ASP A 165 -15.94 9.14 11.47
C ASP A 165 -17.35 9.40 10.89
N GLY A 166 -17.80 8.58 9.91
CA GLY A 166 -19.09 8.77 9.23
C GLY A 166 -19.09 9.92 8.21
N ARG A 167 -17.94 10.47 7.84
CA ARG A 167 -17.81 11.46 6.76
C ARG A 167 -17.96 10.83 5.37
N ALA A 168 -17.63 9.55 5.24
CA ALA A 168 -17.93 8.73 4.09
C ALA A 168 -18.82 7.55 4.51
N GLU A 169 -19.99 7.44 3.89
CA GLU A 169 -20.92 6.32 4.11
C GLU A 169 -20.36 5.03 3.45
N LEU A 170 -19.71 5.17 2.30
CA LEU A 170 -19.10 4.09 1.56
C LEU A 170 -17.64 4.43 1.23
N GLY A 171 -16.72 3.56 1.64
CA GLY A 171 -15.28 3.73 1.41
C GLY A 171 -14.72 2.65 0.50
N PHE A 172 -13.81 3.04 -0.40
CA PHE A 172 -13.09 2.13 -1.29
C PHE A 172 -11.59 2.38 -1.16
N GLN A 173 -10.83 1.32 -0.88
CA GLN A 173 -9.37 1.40 -0.78
C GLN A 173 -8.76 0.01 -0.98
N GLN A 174 -7.43 -0.10 -1.01
CA GLN A 174 -6.77 -1.40 -0.91
C GLN A 174 -7.22 -2.10 0.37
N LEU A 175 -7.49 -3.41 0.31
CA LEU A 175 -7.95 -4.18 1.47
C LEU A 175 -7.03 -3.98 2.69
N SER A 176 -5.71 -3.95 2.46
CA SER A 176 -4.71 -3.76 3.51
C SER A 176 -4.82 -2.44 4.28
N GLU A 177 -5.44 -1.44 3.69
CA GLU A 177 -5.64 -0.13 4.31
C GLU A 177 -6.97 -0.03 5.09
N LEU A 178 -7.89 -0.97 4.86
CA LEU A 178 -9.22 -1.03 5.49
C LEU A 178 -9.30 -2.07 6.60
N ILE A 179 -8.60 -3.20 6.43
CA ILE A 179 -8.64 -4.32 7.37
C ILE A 179 -8.07 -3.91 8.73
N ASN A 180 -8.67 -4.43 9.81
CA ASN A 180 -8.23 -4.19 11.19
C ASN A 180 -8.22 -2.70 11.60
N ARG A 181 -9.06 -1.85 10.98
CA ARG A 181 -9.20 -0.45 11.37
C ARG A 181 -10.36 -0.29 12.34
N PRO A 182 -10.13 0.30 13.54
CA PRO A 182 -11.21 0.59 14.48
C PRO A 182 -12.31 1.43 13.82
N GLY A 183 -13.58 1.08 14.09
CA GLY A 183 -14.72 1.80 13.54
C GLY A 183 -15.04 1.54 12.07
N VAL A 184 -14.31 0.64 11.42
CA VAL A 184 -14.50 0.26 10.00
C VAL A 184 -14.93 -1.19 9.92
N GLU A 185 -15.92 -1.47 9.09
CA GLU A 185 -16.33 -2.81 8.69
C GLU A 185 -16.11 -3.00 7.20
N VAL A 186 -15.21 -3.92 6.85
CA VAL A 186 -14.97 -4.32 5.46
C VAL A 186 -16.09 -5.26 5.04
N ILE A 187 -16.88 -4.86 4.04
CA ILE A 187 -18.00 -5.68 3.55
C ILE A 187 -17.58 -6.68 2.46
N GLY A 188 -16.42 -6.50 1.88
CA GLY A 188 -15.81 -7.46 0.95
C GLY A 188 -14.95 -6.79 -0.13
N PRO A 189 -14.27 -7.61 -0.95
CA PRO A 189 -13.60 -7.13 -2.15
C PRO A 189 -14.62 -6.74 -3.22
N LEU A 190 -14.19 -5.97 -4.22
CA LEU A 190 -14.97 -5.81 -5.44
C LEU A 190 -15.21 -7.17 -6.11
N PRO A 191 -16.36 -7.38 -6.79
CA PRO A 191 -16.61 -8.59 -7.55
C PRO A 191 -15.51 -8.86 -8.58
N PRO A 192 -15.20 -10.15 -8.88
CA PRO A 192 -14.12 -10.50 -9.82
C PRO A 192 -14.17 -9.80 -11.16
N ALA A 193 -15.37 -9.56 -11.70
CA ALA A 193 -15.57 -8.90 -12.99
C ALA A 193 -15.08 -7.44 -13.02
N ILE A 194 -15.02 -6.78 -11.87
CA ILE A 194 -14.60 -5.39 -11.71
C ILE A 194 -13.51 -5.23 -10.64
N GLN A 195 -12.82 -6.31 -10.27
CA GLN A 195 -11.71 -6.22 -9.33
C GLN A 195 -10.47 -5.65 -10.02
N SER A 196 -9.77 -4.76 -9.33
CA SER A 196 -8.46 -4.28 -9.73
C SER A 196 -7.43 -4.75 -8.71
N LEU A 197 -6.45 -5.50 -9.19
CA LEU A 197 -5.31 -5.95 -8.39
C LEU A 197 -4.12 -5.03 -8.64
N THR A 198 -3.61 -4.44 -7.58
CA THR A 198 -2.35 -3.69 -7.61
C THR A 198 -1.23 -4.60 -7.15
N ILE A 199 -0.19 -4.77 -7.96
CA ILE A 199 1.07 -5.38 -7.55
C ILE A 199 1.93 -4.28 -6.93
N PHE A 200 2.44 -4.54 -5.72
CA PHE A 200 3.43 -3.70 -5.07
C PHE A 200 4.79 -4.36 -5.18
N SER A 201 5.72 -3.63 -5.77
CA SER A 201 7.08 -4.09 -6.03
C SER A 201 8.07 -3.25 -5.25
N GLY A 202 9.15 -3.87 -4.84
CA GLY A 202 10.30 -3.19 -4.26
C GLY A 202 11.41 -2.97 -5.28
N GLY A 203 12.23 -1.96 -5.05
CA GLY A 203 13.43 -1.69 -5.83
C GLY A 203 14.49 -1.02 -4.97
N ILE A 204 15.75 -1.15 -5.39
CA ILE A 204 16.90 -0.48 -4.76
C ILE A 204 17.03 0.89 -5.40
N THR A 205 17.05 1.95 -4.60
CA THR A 205 17.21 3.30 -5.14
C THR A 205 18.64 3.55 -5.65
N ALA A 206 18.81 4.48 -6.58
CA ALA A 206 20.13 4.90 -7.05
C ALA A 206 20.97 5.58 -5.95
N ALA A 207 20.31 6.09 -4.88
CA ALA A 207 20.97 6.69 -3.72
C ALA A 207 21.35 5.68 -2.63
N CYS A 208 21.10 4.37 -2.85
CA CYS A 208 21.37 3.32 -1.87
C CYS A 208 22.85 3.21 -1.56
N SER A 209 23.20 3.25 -0.27
CA SER A 209 24.57 3.08 0.22
C SER A 209 24.93 1.62 0.58
N GLN A 210 23.93 0.73 0.67
CA GLN A 210 24.09 -0.65 1.12
C GLN A 210 23.36 -1.65 0.18
N PRO A 211 23.75 -1.73 -1.12
CA PRO A 211 22.97 -2.47 -2.12
C PRO A 211 22.86 -3.98 -1.83
N GLU A 212 23.85 -4.61 -1.24
CA GLU A 212 23.79 -6.03 -0.90
C GLU A 212 22.81 -6.31 0.24
N ALA A 213 22.80 -5.49 1.30
CA ALA A 213 21.84 -5.59 2.38
C ALA A 213 20.40 -5.31 1.87
N ALA A 214 20.25 -4.34 0.97
CA ALA A 214 18.96 -4.02 0.33
C ALA A 214 18.46 -5.19 -0.54
N ARG A 215 19.35 -5.89 -1.29
CA ARG A 215 18.97 -7.12 -2.02
C ARG A 215 18.49 -8.21 -1.08
N GLY A 216 19.19 -8.42 0.03
CA GLY A 216 18.79 -9.38 1.05
C GLY A 216 17.41 -9.09 1.63
N LEU A 217 17.11 -7.82 1.91
CA LEU A 217 15.80 -7.39 2.37
C LEU A 217 14.72 -7.67 1.31
N LEU A 218 14.92 -7.26 0.06
CA LEU A 218 13.97 -7.50 -1.02
C LEU A 218 13.71 -8.99 -1.25
N ALA A 219 14.77 -9.82 -1.25
CA ALA A 219 14.64 -11.27 -1.36
C ALA A 219 13.81 -11.87 -0.21
N TYR A 220 14.03 -11.42 1.03
CA TYR A 220 13.24 -11.83 2.18
C TYR A 220 11.77 -11.41 2.02
N LEU A 221 11.52 -10.15 1.66
CA LEU A 221 10.16 -9.62 1.46
C LEU A 221 9.39 -10.40 0.39
N ALA A 222 10.04 -10.91 -0.64
CA ALA A 222 9.41 -11.72 -1.70
C ALA A 222 9.31 -13.22 -1.35
N SER A 223 10.01 -13.67 -0.33
CA SER A 223 10.09 -15.10 0.01
C SER A 223 8.78 -15.67 0.58
N SER A 224 8.66 -16.99 0.56
CA SER A 224 7.58 -17.72 1.21
C SER A 224 7.56 -17.55 2.74
N ALA A 225 8.71 -17.26 3.35
CA ALA A 225 8.80 -16.98 4.79
C ALA A 225 7.97 -15.75 5.23
N ALA A 226 7.71 -14.82 4.31
CA ALA A 226 6.89 -13.64 4.54
C ALA A 226 5.39 -13.85 4.27
N SER A 227 4.97 -15.02 3.74
CA SER A 227 3.61 -15.23 3.21
C SER A 227 2.52 -15.11 4.28
N ASP A 228 2.70 -15.72 5.44
CA ASP A 228 1.69 -15.69 6.51
C ASP A 228 1.46 -14.27 7.05
N VAL A 229 2.53 -13.49 7.14
CA VAL A 229 2.42 -12.08 7.53
C VAL A 229 1.62 -11.31 6.48
N LYS A 230 1.93 -11.47 5.21
CA LYS A 230 1.20 -10.80 4.12
C LYS A 230 -0.30 -11.09 4.16
N LEU A 231 -0.67 -12.36 4.30
CA LEU A 231 -2.08 -12.79 4.36
C LEU A 231 -2.83 -12.17 5.54
N ARG A 232 -2.20 -12.06 6.72
CA ARG A 232 -2.82 -11.42 7.90
C ARG A 232 -3.16 -9.94 7.67
N TYR A 233 -2.42 -9.27 6.79
CA TYR A 233 -2.68 -7.88 6.40
C TYR A 233 -3.55 -7.75 5.15
N GLY A 234 -4.21 -8.83 4.70
CA GLY A 234 -5.08 -8.81 3.53
C GLY A 234 -4.33 -8.65 2.20
N LEU A 235 -3.06 -9.01 2.18
CA LEU A 235 -2.17 -8.96 1.01
C LEU A 235 -1.81 -10.39 0.58
N HIS A 236 -1.82 -10.65 -0.70
CA HIS A 236 -1.38 -11.93 -1.25
C HIS A 236 0.08 -11.83 -1.71
N PRO A 237 0.89 -12.89 -1.57
CA PRO A 237 2.18 -12.97 -2.25
C PRO A 237 2.02 -12.70 -3.76
N ALA A 238 2.96 -11.95 -4.34
CA ALA A 238 2.91 -11.61 -5.76
C ALA A 238 3.33 -12.77 -6.66
#